data_f062b1d46f6a15c9d64678d5dbb155ef
#
_entry.id   f062b1d46f6a15c9d64678d5dbb155ef
#
_cell.length_a   1.000
_cell.length_b   1.000
_cell.length_c   1.000
_cell.angle_alpha   90.00
_cell.angle_beta   90.00
_cell.angle_gamma   90.00
#
_symmetry.space_group_name_H-M   'P 1'
#
loop_
_entity.id
_entity.type
_entity.pdbx_description
1 polymer ?
#
loop_
_entity_poly.entity_id
_entity_poly.type
_entity_poly.pdbx_seq_one_letter_code
_entity_poly.pdbx_strand_id
1 'polypeptide(L)'
;MGKKKQAPTRHSSRGKRGKSFDKAPRPVVILAVEGATEREYLKALNQWRYRGAFAFDFCRNRDKSSLKNLIVSIKRKADDVGRDGAAGAWIVCDVDDNAPHIHDLENWLAGVSGYLRAVALSNPCIEAWFVCHCADVCSSRTASAVVE
;
A
#
# COMPACT_ATOMS: atom_id res chain seq x y z
N MET A 1 69.53 22.19 -30.38
CA MET A 1 68.20 22.77 -30.55
C MET A 1 67.16 21.66 -30.48
N GLY A 2 66.54 21.48 -29.31
CA GLY A 2 65.57 20.41 -29.07
C GLY A 2 64.14 20.98 -29.17
N LYS A 3 63.32 20.45 -30.10
CA LYS A 3 61.92 20.77 -30.26
C LYS A 3 61.10 19.99 -29.21
N LYS A 4 60.47 20.71 -28.25
CA LYS A 4 59.47 20.20 -27.32
C LYS A 4 58.17 19.87 -28.10
N LYS A 5 57.74 18.59 -28.09
CA LYS A 5 56.43 18.18 -28.58
C LYS A 5 55.41 18.50 -27.50
N GLN A 6 54.41 19.35 -27.87
CA GLN A 6 53.22 19.60 -27.07
C GLN A 6 52.26 18.40 -27.14
N ALA A 7 51.78 17.97 -25.98
CA ALA A 7 50.76 16.90 -25.87
C ALA A 7 49.36 17.47 -26.18
N PRO A 8 48.48 16.70 -26.82
CA PRO A 8 47.13 17.17 -27.14
C PRO A 8 46.25 17.24 -25.88
N THR A 9 45.63 18.38 -25.68
CA THR A 9 44.61 18.64 -24.68
C THR A 9 43.37 17.77 -24.96
N ARG A 10 43.03 16.86 -24.04
CA ARG A 10 41.78 16.10 -24.06
C ARG A 10 40.64 17.04 -23.70
N HIS A 11 39.82 17.42 -24.68
CA HIS A 11 38.53 18.01 -24.46
C HIS A 11 37.58 16.98 -23.82
N SER A 12 37.35 17.11 -22.52
CA SER A 12 36.32 16.39 -21.81
C SER A 12 34.95 16.95 -22.26
N SER A 13 34.28 16.25 -23.15
CA SER A 13 32.89 16.50 -23.46
C SER A 13 32.03 16.16 -22.23
N ARG A 14 31.71 17.15 -21.41
CA ARG A 14 30.68 17.07 -20.39
C ARG A 14 29.35 16.79 -21.10
N GLY A 15 28.97 15.51 -21.16
CA GLY A 15 27.65 15.10 -21.60
C GLY A 15 26.60 15.88 -20.81
N LYS A 16 25.74 16.64 -21.49
CA LYS A 16 24.55 17.24 -20.94
C LYS A 16 23.73 16.13 -20.29
N ARG A 17 23.74 16.07 -18.95
CA ARG A 17 22.76 15.27 -18.22
C ARG A 17 21.39 15.73 -18.67
N GLY A 18 20.69 14.85 -19.40
CA GLY A 18 19.30 15.09 -19.78
C GLY A 18 18.52 15.46 -18.52
N LYS A 19 17.70 16.51 -18.61
CA LYS A 19 16.78 16.89 -17.55
C LYS A 19 15.97 15.64 -17.20
N SER A 20 16.17 15.09 -16.01
CA SER A 20 15.26 14.14 -15.40
C SER A 20 13.91 14.82 -15.40
N PHE A 21 12.96 14.29 -16.16
CA PHE A 21 11.57 14.71 -16.01
C PHE A 21 11.21 14.36 -14.58
N ASP A 22 11.03 15.38 -13.73
CA ASP A 22 10.54 15.22 -12.38
C ASP A 22 9.16 14.53 -12.48
N LYS A 23 9.16 13.23 -12.27
CA LYS A 23 7.90 12.49 -12.14
C LYS A 23 7.19 13.07 -10.94
N ALA A 24 5.96 13.52 -11.13
CA ALA A 24 5.12 13.93 -10.01
C ALA A 24 5.19 12.91 -8.88
N PRO A 25 5.28 13.35 -7.62
CA PRO A 25 5.33 12.44 -6.50
C PRO A 25 4.10 11.53 -6.52
N ARG A 26 4.32 10.23 -6.28
CA ARG A 26 3.22 9.26 -6.23
C ARG A 26 2.35 9.53 -5.02
N PRO A 27 1.01 9.44 -5.16
CA PRO A 27 0.14 9.55 -4.01
C PRO A 27 0.45 8.43 -3.00
N VAL A 28 0.63 8.80 -1.75
CA VAL A 28 0.92 7.87 -0.66
C VAL A 28 -0.40 7.40 -0.06
N VAL A 29 -0.59 6.09 0.05
CA VAL A 29 -1.71 5.46 0.74
C VAL A 29 -1.18 4.72 1.96
N ILE A 30 -1.66 5.11 3.14
CA ILE A 30 -1.35 4.44 4.40
C ILE A 30 -2.26 3.21 4.50
N LEU A 31 -1.67 2.04 4.80
CA LEU A 31 -2.37 0.77 4.86
C LEU A 31 -2.17 0.09 6.22
N ALA A 32 -3.25 -0.20 6.90
CA ALA A 32 -3.29 -1.14 8.01
C ALA A 32 -3.93 -2.44 7.51
N VAL A 33 -3.18 -3.52 7.49
CA VAL A 33 -3.60 -4.84 7.02
C VAL A 33 -3.51 -5.85 8.15
N GLU A 34 -4.38 -6.83 8.16
CA GLU A 34 -4.46 -7.82 9.24
C GLU A 34 -3.26 -8.77 9.23
N GLY A 35 -2.85 -9.23 8.06
CA GLY A 35 -1.81 -10.22 7.90
C GLY A 35 -0.83 -9.96 6.75
N ALA A 36 0.03 -10.95 6.54
CA ALA A 36 1.02 -10.93 5.47
C ALA A 36 0.38 -11.14 4.08
N THR A 37 -0.67 -11.95 4.00
CA THR A 37 -1.37 -12.30 2.76
C THR A 37 -1.93 -11.06 2.09
N GLU A 38 -2.69 -10.23 2.81
CA GLU A 38 -3.26 -8.98 2.31
C GLU A 38 -2.16 -8.02 1.86
N ARG A 39 -1.08 -7.94 2.63
CA ARG A 39 0.07 -7.09 2.32
C ARG A 39 0.71 -7.47 0.99
N GLU A 40 1.01 -8.75 0.78
CA GLU A 40 1.65 -9.22 -0.44
C GLU A 40 0.69 -9.12 -1.63
N TYR A 41 -0.60 -9.41 -1.45
CA TYR A 41 -1.61 -9.21 -2.49
C TYR A 41 -1.67 -7.75 -2.94
N LEU A 42 -1.77 -6.80 -2.01
CA LEU A 42 -1.85 -5.38 -2.35
C LEU A 42 -0.60 -4.87 -3.04
N LYS A 43 0.59 -5.33 -2.62
CA LYS A 43 1.85 -5.02 -3.32
C LYS A 43 1.84 -5.55 -4.75
N ALA A 44 1.44 -6.81 -4.94
CA ALA A 44 1.34 -7.43 -6.25
C ALA A 44 0.32 -6.69 -7.13
N LEU A 45 -0.86 -6.39 -6.60
CA LEU A 45 -1.91 -5.64 -7.30
C LEU A 45 -1.41 -4.27 -7.77
N ASN A 46 -0.72 -3.53 -6.89
CA ASN A 46 -0.15 -2.24 -7.25
C ASN A 46 0.91 -2.37 -8.35
N GLN A 47 1.78 -3.38 -8.25
CA GLN A 47 2.86 -3.61 -9.22
C GLN A 47 2.30 -4.03 -10.58
N TRP A 48 1.42 -5.02 -10.61
CA TRP A 48 0.97 -5.67 -11.84
C TRP A 48 -0.18 -4.91 -12.51
N ARG A 49 -1.20 -4.53 -11.75
CA ARG A 49 -2.40 -3.90 -12.28
C ARG A 49 -2.26 -2.41 -12.45
N TYR A 50 -1.64 -1.74 -11.48
CA TYR A 50 -1.53 -0.28 -11.44
C TYR A 50 -0.13 0.24 -11.75
N ARG A 51 0.81 -0.64 -12.13
CA ARG A 51 2.18 -0.29 -12.53
C ARG A 51 2.90 0.60 -11.52
N GLY A 52 2.65 0.38 -10.24
CA GLY A 52 3.22 1.18 -9.16
C GLY A 52 2.72 2.63 -9.15
N ALA A 53 1.46 2.87 -9.53
CA ALA A 53 0.87 4.21 -9.53
C ALA A 53 0.81 4.83 -8.13
N PHE A 54 0.73 4.01 -7.08
CA PHE A 54 0.66 4.43 -5.69
C PHE A 54 1.94 4.10 -4.94
N ALA A 55 2.24 4.87 -3.90
CA ALA A 55 3.20 4.50 -2.87
C ALA A 55 2.41 3.98 -1.66
N PHE A 56 2.62 2.71 -1.30
CA PHE A 56 2.00 2.12 -0.13
C PHE A 56 2.90 2.24 1.08
N ASP A 57 2.37 2.80 2.15
CA ASP A 57 3.03 2.94 3.44
C ASP A 57 2.29 2.10 4.49
N PHE A 58 2.76 0.85 4.67
CA PHE A 58 2.13 -0.10 5.58
C PHE A 58 2.39 0.23 7.04
N CYS A 59 1.34 0.15 7.86
CA CYS A 59 1.48 0.15 9.30
C CYS A 59 2.32 -1.03 9.77
N ARG A 60 3.11 -0.82 10.82
CA ARG A 60 3.90 -1.89 11.47
C ARG A 60 3.00 -2.60 12.47
N ASN A 61 2.27 -3.59 12.01
CA ASN A 61 1.47 -4.46 12.84
C ASN A 61 2.17 -5.80 13.01
N ARG A 62 1.90 -6.48 14.12
CA ARG A 62 2.19 -7.92 14.25
C ARG A 62 1.17 -8.67 13.39
N ASP A 63 1.57 -9.81 12.85
CA ASP A 63 0.65 -10.70 12.15
C ASP A 63 -0.54 -11.05 13.06
N LYS A 64 -1.73 -11.18 12.48
CA LYS A 64 -3.00 -11.38 13.19
C LYS A 64 -3.33 -10.27 14.19
N SER A 65 -3.13 -9.04 13.78
CA SER A 65 -3.50 -7.88 14.59
C SER A 65 -5.00 -7.75 14.71
N SER A 66 -5.52 -7.62 15.94
CA SER A 66 -6.94 -7.32 16.14
C SER A 66 -7.34 -6.00 15.47
N LEU A 67 -8.61 -5.89 15.09
CA LEU A 67 -9.17 -4.70 14.46
C LEU A 67 -8.89 -3.41 15.25
N LYS A 68 -8.98 -3.46 16.58
CA LYS A 68 -8.61 -2.32 17.44
C LYS A 68 -7.18 -1.87 17.23
N ASN A 69 -6.25 -2.82 17.11
CA ASN A 69 -4.84 -2.52 16.87
C ASN A 69 -4.63 -1.93 15.47
N LEU A 70 -5.37 -2.38 14.46
CA LEU A 70 -5.32 -1.79 13.12
C LEU A 70 -5.77 -0.33 13.16
N ILE A 71 -6.89 -0.04 13.82
CA ILE A 71 -7.40 1.33 13.96
C ILE A 71 -6.42 2.23 14.70
N VAL A 72 -5.83 1.76 15.79
CA VAL A 72 -4.83 2.53 16.55
C VAL A 72 -3.59 2.80 15.72
N SER A 73 -3.07 1.78 15.04
CA SER A 73 -1.84 1.91 14.25
C SER A 73 -2.01 2.84 13.06
N ILE A 74 -3.18 2.79 12.38
CA ILE A 74 -3.42 3.66 11.23
C ILE A 74 -3.64 5.12 11.65
N LYS A 75 -4.33 5.37 12.77
CA LYS A 75 -4.46 6.71 13.33
C LYS A 75 -3.10 7.32 13.64
N ARG A 76 -2.28 6.61 14.41
CA ARG A 76 -0.94 7.09 14.76
C ARG A 76 -0.08 7.38 13.52
N LYS A 77 -0.09 6.47 12.55
CA LYS A 77 0.71 6.65 11.34
C LYS A 77 0.21 7.81 10.48
N ALA A 78 -1.10 8.00 10.39
CA ALA A 78 -1.69 9.11 9.66
C ALA A 78 -1.39 10.46 10.34
N ASP A 79 -1.37 10.50 11.67
CA ASP A 79 -0.97 11.69 12.43
C ASP A 79 0.50 12.03 12.22
N ASP A 80 1.39 11.01 12.20
CA ASP A 80 2.83 11.16 11.94
C ASP A 80 3.12 11.71 10.54
N VAL A 81 2.36 11.27 9.53
CA VAL A 81 2.52 11.70 8.12
C VAL A 81 1.95 13.09 7.87
N GLY A 82 0.97 13.49 8.68
CA GLY A 82 0.29 14.78 8.56
C GLY A 82 -0.68 14.86 7.40
N ARG A 83 -1.42 15.99 7.34
CA ARG A 83 -2.54 16.18 6.38
C ARG A 83 -2.11 16.18 4.92
N ASP A 84 -0.92 16.68 4.63
CA ASP A 84 -0.44 16.89 3.26
C ASP A 84 0.39 15.70 2.74
N GLY A 85 0.68 14.71 3.59
CA GLY A 85 1.58 13.61 3.26
C GLY A 85 0.89 12.36 2.71
N ALA A 86 -0.41 12.18 2.96
CA ALA A 86 -1.15 10.99 2.54
C ALA A 86 -2.37 11.33 1.69
N ALA A 87 -2.54 10.61 0.58
CA ALA A 87 -3.76 10.67 -0.23
C ALA A 87 -4.94 9.95 0.44
N GLY A 88 -4.65 8.95 1.27
CA GLY A 88 -5.66 8.21 2.01
C GLY A 88 -5.08 7.25 3.03
N ALA A 89 -5.94 6.77 3.92
CA ALA A 89 -5.65 5.77 4.92
C ALA A 89 -6.71 4.66 4.86
N TRP A 90 -6.27 3.42 4.66
CA TRP A 90 -7.15 2.28 4.41
C TRP A 90 -6.88 1.16 5.42
N ILE A 91 -7.95 0.57 5.94
CA ILE A 91 -7.91 -0.67 6.73
C ILE A 91 -8.38 -1.80 5.83
N VAL A 92 -7.59 -2.88 5.80
CA VAL A 92 -7.91 -4.10 5.04
C VAL A 92 -7.91 -5.25 6.03
N CYS A 93 -9.05 -5.91 6.18
CA CYS A 93 -9.23 -7.00 7.13
C CYS A 93 -10.36 -7.95 6.70
N ASP A 94 -10.40 -9.09 7.32
CA ASP A 94 -11.42 -10.11 7.11
C ASP A 94 -12.63 -9.88 8.03
N VAL A 95 -13.80 -10.30 7.57
CA VAL A 95 -15.04 -10.19 8.38
C VAL A 95 -15.07 -11.28 9.44
N ASP A 96 -14.60 -12.48 9.13
CA ASP A 96 -14.83 -13.71 9.92
C ASP A 96 -14.53 -13.52 11.41
N ASP A 97 -13.30 -13.13 11.74
CA ASP A 97 -12.87 -12.92 13.13
C ASP A 97 -13.25 -11.52 13.68
N ASN A 98 -13.61 -10.60 12.80
CA ASN A 98 -13.85 -9.20 13.14
C ASN A 98 -15.33 -8.81 13.18
N ALA A 99 -16.25 -9.72 12.86
CA ALA A 99 -17.69 -9.43 12.82
C ALA A 99 -18.23 -8.68 14.06
N PRO A 100 -17.82 -9.03 15.31
CA PRO A 100 -18.28 -8.29 16.50
C PRO A 100 -17.76 -6.85 16.59
N HIS A 101 -16.74 -6.49 15.81
CA HIS A 101 -16.03 -5.21 15.89
C HIS A 101 -16.23 -4.33 14.67
N ILE A 102 -17.12 -4.70 13.74
CA ILE A 102 -17.37 -3.90 12.51
C ILE A 102 -17.84 -2.48 12.86
N HIS A 103 -18.58 -2.31 13.95
CA HIS A 103 -18.99 -0.98 14.43
C HIS A 103 -17.81 -0.05 14.72
N ASP A 104 -16.67 -0.60 15.16
CA ASP A 104 -15.47 0.21 15.39
C ASP A 104 -14.92 0.78 14.06
N LEU A 105 -15.06 0.04 12.94
CA LEU A 105 -14.72 0.53 11.60
C LEU A 105 -15.67 1.63 11.13
N GLU A 106 -16.96 1.49 11.36
CA GLU A 106 -17.95 2.51 11.02
C GLU A 106 -17.64 3.82 11.76
N ASN A 107 -17.35 3.74 13.05
CA ASN A 107 -16.93 4.88 13.85
C ASN A 107 -15.62 5.50 13.34
N TRP A 108 -14.66 4.67 12.92
CA TRP A 108 -13.43 5.17 12.33
C TRP A 108 -13.68 5.87 11.00
N LEU A 109 -14.54 5.33 10.14
CA LEU A 109 -14.91 5.93 8.85
C LEU A 109 -15.64 7.26 9.02
N ALA A 110 -16.55 7.34 9.98
CA ALA A 110 -17.34 8.55 10.26
C ALA A 110 -16.49 9.69 10.83
N GLY A 111 -15.30 9.41 11.33
CA GLY A 111 -14.45 10.42 11.94
C GLY A 111 -13.92 11.43 10.93
N VAL A 112 -13.87 12.70 11.32
CA VAL A 112 -13.32 13.78 10.48
C VAL A 112 -11.80 13.64 10.37
N SER A 113 -11.27 13.75 9.16
CA SER A 113 -9.82 13.74 8.88
C SER A 113 -9.49 14.61 7.68
N GLY A 114 -8.23 14.99 7.56
CA GLY A 114 -7.73 15.73 6.39
C GLY A 114 -7.35 14.83 5.21
N TYR A 115 -7.63 13.52 5.28
CA TYR A 115 -7.32 12.51 4.27
C TYR A 115 -8.51 11.57 4.06
N LEU A 116 -8.57 10.95 2.88
CA LEU A 116 -9.60 9.94 2.57
C LEU A 116 -9.43 8.72 3.49
N ARG A 117 -10.52 8.29 4.12
CA ARG A 117 -10.58 7.03 4.86
C ARG A 117 -11.37 6.00 4.08
N ALA A 118 -10.89 4.77 4.08
CA ALA A 118 -11.60 3.66 3.45
C ALA A 118 -11.33 2.34 4.19
N VAL A 119 -12.27 1.41 4.03
CA VAL A 119 -12.18 0.04 4.56
C VAL A 119 -12.41 -0.91 3.41
N ALA A 120 -11.57 -1.93 3.31
CA ALA A 120 -11.77 -3.07 2.43
C ALA A 120 -11.97 -4.31 3.33
N LEU A 121 -13.18 -4.87 3.23
CA LEU A 121 -13.56 -6.07 3.97
C LEU A 121 -13.64 -7.26 3.03
N SER A 122 -12.96 -8.34 3.38
CA SER A 122 -13.11 -9.64 2.74
C SER A 122 -14.11 -10.49 3.52
N ASN A 123 -15.05 -11.13 2.84
CA ASN A 123 -16.05 -11.96 3.48
C ASN A 123 -16.09 -13.35 2.85
N PRO A 124 -15.78 -14.42 3.56
CA PRO A 124 -15.33 -14.42 4.97
C PRO A 124 -13.88 -13.92 5.16
N CYS A 125 -12.99 -14.17 4.21
CA CYS A 125 -11.56 -13.87 4.28
C CYS A 125 -11.00 -13.49 2.91
N ILE A 126 -9.73 -13.03 2.86
CA ILE A 126 -9.08 -12.60 1.62
C ILE A 126 -8.95 -13.72 0.58
N GLU A 127 -8.85 -14.97 1.02
CA GLU A 127 -8.77 -16.14 0.14
C GLU A 127 -10.05 -16.31 -0.68
N ALA A 128 -11.21 -15.96 -0.14
CA ALA A 128 -12.47 -15.94 -0.90
C ALA A 128 -12.37 -15.01 -2.12
N TRP A 129 -11.71 -13.88 -1.96
CA TRP A 129 -11.42 -12.95 -3.04
C TRP A 129 -10.51 -13.58 -4.11
N PHE A 130 -9.50 -14.35 -3.70
CA PHE A 130 -8.61 -15.06 -4.65
C PHE A 130 -9.37 -16.12 -5.44
N VAL A 131 -10.25 -16.87 -4.79
CA VAL A 131 -11.12 -17.84 -5.49
C VAL A 131 -11.98 -17.15 -6.53
N CYS A 132 -12.54 -15.98 -6.25
CA CYS A 132 -13.33 -15.22 -7.20
C CYS A 132 -12.54 -14.74 -8.42
N HIS A 133 -11.21 -14.69 -8.39
CA HIS A 133 -10.39 -14.43 -9.57
C HIS A 133 -10.24 -15.66 -10.48
N CYS A 134 -10.47 -16.86 -9.95
CA CYS A 134 -10.28 -18.12 -10.66
C CYS A 134 -11.59 -18.84 -11.00
N ALA A 135 -12.70 -18.46 -10.38
CA ALA A 135 -14.01 -19.06 -10.54
C ALA A 135 -15.10 -18.00 -10.67
N ASP A 136 -16.13 -18.31 -11.46
CA ASP A 136 -17.24 -17.38 -11.72
C ASP A 136 -18.13 -17.16 -10.48
N VAL A 137 -18.13 -18.10 -9.54
CA VAL A 137 -18.96 -18.06 -8.33
C VAL A 137 -18.17 -18.57 -7.12
N CYS A 138 -18.10 -17.75 -6.08
CA CYS A 138 -17.63 -18.17 -4.77
C CYS A 138 -18.84 -18.44 -3.86
N SER A 139 -19.10 -19.72 -3.54
CA SER A 139 -20.21 -20.13 -2.68
C SER A 139 -19.80 -20.40 -1.23
N SER A 140 -18.52 -20.20 -0.89
CA SER A 140 -17.98 -20.43 0.43
C SER A 140 -18.56 -19.47 1.46
N ARG A 141 -18.95 -19.99 2.61
CA ARG A 141 -19.53 -19.20 3.71
C ARG A 141 -18.60 -19.01 4.89
N THR A 142 -17.51 -19.75 4.95
CA THR A 142 -16.52 -19.70 6.04
C THR A 142 -15.11 -19.68 5.47
N ALA A 143 -14.16 -19.11 6.22
CA ALA A 143 -12.76 -19.08 5.85
C ALA A 143 -12.19 -20.49 5.62
N SER A 144 -12.52 -21.44 6.51
CA SER A 144 -12.07 -22.82 6.39
C SER A 144 -12.50 -23.49 5.08
N ALA A 145 -13.71 -23.18 4.58
CA ALA A 145 -14.21 -23.73 3.32
C ALA A 145 -13.57 -23.11 2.07
N VAL A 146 -12.83 -22.01 2.22
CA VAL A 146 -12.14 -21.34 1.10
C VAL A 146 -10.74 -21.90 0.90
N VAL A 147 -10.12 -22.37 1.97
CA VAL A 147 -8.71 -22.81 1.99
C VAL A 147 -8.56 -24.31 1.67
N GLU A 148 -9.62 -25.13 1.79
CA GLU A 148 -9.66 -26.53 1.37
C GLU A 148 -9.73 -26.67 -0.16
#